data_8170d375bdab2c71b90356decac7e45e
#
_entry.id   8170d375bdab2c71b90356decac7e45e
#
_cell.length_a   1.000
_cell.length_b   1.000
_cell.length_c   1.000
_cell.angle_alpha   90.00
_cell.angle_beta   90.00
_cell.angle_gamma   90.00
#
_symmetry.space_group_name_H-M   'P 1'
#
loop_
_entity.id
_entity.type
_entity.pdbx_description
1 polymer ?
#
loop_
_entity_poly.entity_id
_entity_poly.type
_entity_poly.pdbx_seq_one_letter_code
_entity_poly.pdbx_strand_id
1 'polypeptide(L)'
;MATLDFRSSVNALNQLLIIHYRSLPMYLVEATPWTHRGDAKATEVLLDIVSDQQRTCQRIADQVNQEGGIVDMGDYPSQFAEMNFLSLDFLLKRVAEYQQRDVDTIRGIVEQLSGNLTAQVLAKESLGAAQGHLKSLEELTAEICNDG
;
A
#
# COMPACT_ATOMS: atom_id res chain seq x y z
N MET A 1 -1.46 12.92 -30.30
CA MET A 1 -0.77 12.32 -29.15
C MET A 1 -1.37 12.85 -27.86
N ALA A 2 -1.95 11.98 -27.08
CA ALA A 2 -2.56 12.41 -25.84
C ALA A 2 -1.46 12.67 -24.81
N THR A 3 -1.22 13.90 -24.50
CA THR A 3 -0.44 14.24 -23.31
C THR A 3 -1.37 14.08 -22.13
N LEU A 4 -0.92 13.36 -21.11
CA LEU A 4 -1.64 13.25 -19.86
C LEU A 4 -1.75 14.66 -19.30
N ASP A 5 -2.97 15.16 -19.13
CA ASP A 5 -3.12 16.49 -18.59
C ASP A 5 -2.79 16.46 -17.08
N PHE A 6 -2.59 17.64 -16.55
CA PHE A 6 -2.26 17.85 -15.15
C PHE A 6 -3.25 17.18 -14.20
N ARG A 7 -4.55 17.24 -14.48
CA ARG A 7 -5.58 16.63 -13.62
C ARG A 7 -5.49 15.12 -13.61
N SER A 8 -5.24 14.52 -14.78
CA SER A 8 -5.12 13.07 -14.89
C SER A 8 -3.93 12.54 -14.11
N SER A 9 -2.78 13.25 -14.17
CA SER A 9 -1.60 12.89 -13.39
C SER A 9 -1.87 13.00 -11.89
N VAL A 10 -2.45 14.11 -11.44
CA VAL A 10 -2.76 14.33 -10.03
C VAL A 10 -3.74 13.27 -9.53
N ASN A 11 -4.78 12.95 -10.31
CA ASN A 11 -5.74 11.93 -9.93
C ASN A 11 -5.08 10.56 -9.80
N ALA A 12 -4.21 10.19 -10.74
CA ALA A 12 -3.50 8.92 -10.69
C ALA A 12 -2.55 8.85 -9.50
N LEU A 13 -1.83 9.94 -9.22
CA LEU A 13 -0.94 10.03 -8.06
C LEU A 13 -1.73 9.95 -6.75
N ASN A 14 -2.87 10.59 -6.66
CA ASN A 14 -3.72 10.49 -5.47
C ASN A 14 -4.28 9.08 -5.28
N GLN A 15 -4.65 8.39 -6.35
CA GLN A 15 -5.04 6.99 -6.26
C GLN A 15 -3.89 6.13 -5.72
N LEU A 16 -2.67 6.38 -6.20
CA LEU A 16 -1.48 5.68 -5.72
C LEU A 16 -1.25 5.96 -4.22
N LEU A 17 -1.39 7.22 -3.82
CA LEU A 17 -1.26 7.61 -2.41
C LEU A 17 -2.25 6.87 -1.52
N ILE A 18 -3.50 6.82 -1.93
CA ILE A 18 -4.57 6.16 -1.15
C ILE A 18 -4.29 4.66 -1.01
N ILE A 19 -3.80 4.01 -2.06
CA ILE A 19 -3.45 2.59 -1.99
C ILE A 19 -2.46 2.33 -0.87
N HIS A 20 -1.43 3.14 -0.74
CA HIS A 20 -0.41 2.97 0.30
C HIS A 20 -0.86 3.50 1.65
N TYR A 21 -1.48 4.67 1.68
CA TYR A 21 -1.87 5.34 2.94
C TYR A 21 -3.03 4.64 3.64
N ARG A 22 -3.93 4.02 2.88
CA ARG A 22 -5.10 3.32 3.40
C ARG A 22 -5.03 1.80 3.18
N SER A 23 -3.83 1.26 3.13
CA SER A 23 -3.60 -0.18 3.00
C SER A 23 -4.01 -0.92 4.28
N LEU A 24 -4.25 -2.21 4.17
CA LEU A 24 -4.55 -3.02 5.35
C LEU A 24 -3.39 -3.05 6.35
N PRO A 25 -2.11 -3.22 5.95
CA PRO A 25 -1.01 -3.09 6.91
C PRO A 25 -1.02 -1.77 7.68
N MET A 26 -1.25 -0.66 6.98
CA MET A 26 -1.31 0.66 7.59
C MET A 26 -2.44 0.73 8.64
N TYR A 27 -3.61 0.21 8.29
CA TYR A 27 -4.75 0.16 9.21
C TYR A 27 -4.41 -0.65 10.46
N LEU A 28 -3.80 -1.81 10.30
CA LEU A 28 -3.50 -2.69 11.43
C LEU A 28 -2.47 -2.08 12.38
N VAL A 29 -1.57 -1.27 11.86
CA VAL A 29 -0.53 -0.63 12.69
C VAL A 29 -1.02 0.67 13.32
N GLU A 30 -1.71 1.53 12.55
CA GLU A 30 -2.00 2.89 12.99
C GLU A 30 -3.41 3.17 13.47
N ALA A 31 -4.40 2.50 12.92
CA ALA A 31 -5.78 2.83 13.21
C ALA A 31 -6.45 1.96 14.26
N THR A 32 -5.92 0.77 14.52
CA THR A 32 -6.50 -0.08 15.56
C THR A 32 -5.81 0.21 16.88
N PRO A 33 -6.57 0.27 17.97
CA PRO A 33 -5.95 0.21 19.28
C PRO A 33 -5.52 -1.24 19.39
N TRP A 34 -4.27 -1.53 19.27
CA TRP A 34 -3.61 -2.56 19.30
C TRP A 34 -3.84 -3.67 20.00
N THR A 35 -3.98 -4.70 19.49
CA THR A 35 -3.69 -5.90 20.19
C THR A 35 -3.94 -7.10 19.32
N HIS A 36 -3.47 -7.09 18.12
CA HIS A 36 -3.44 -8.31 17.35
C HIS A 36 -2.32 -9.16 17.94
N ARG A 37 -2.70 -10.29 18.52
CA ARG A 37 -1.72 -11.26 18.95
C ARG A 37 -1.17 -11.94 17.71
N GLY A 38 0.11 -12.08 17.64
CA GLY A 38 0.77 -12.73 16.53
C GLY A 38 2.22 -12.98 16.82
N ASP A 39 2.83 -13.72 15.93
CA ASP A 39 4.26 -13.97 15.94
C ASP A 39 5.01 -12.63 15.90
N ALA A 40 6.08 -12.53 16.67
CA ALA A 40 6.93 -11.33 16.70
C ALA A 40 7.47 -11.01 15.31
N LYS A 41 7.76 -12.04 14.51
CA LYS A 41 8.24 -11.87 13.14
C LYS A 41 7.16 -11.25 12.24
N ALA A 42 5.91 -11.65 12.42
CA ALA A 42 4.79 -11.08 11.68
C ALA A 42 4.63 -9.59 11.99
N THR A 43 4.74 -9.21 13.26
CA THR A 43 4.68 -7.82 13.68
C THR A 43 5.83 -7.02 13.05
N GLU A 44 7.04 -7.57 13.08
CA GLU A 44 8.21 -6.91 12.50
C GLU A 44 8.05 -6.68 10.99
N VAL A 45 7.56 -7.68 10.26
CA VAL A 45 7.32 -7.56 8.82
C VAL A 45 6.30 -6.47 8.54
N LEU A 46 5.20 -6.43 9.30
CA LEU A 46 4.18 -5.39 9.11
C LEU A 46 4.72 -3.99 9.38
N LEU A 47 5.52 -3.83 10.44
CA LEU A 47 6.11 -2.53 10.76
C LEU A 47 7.08 -2.07 9.66
N ASP A 48 7.84 -2.98 9.08
CA ASP A 48 8.74 -2.67 7.96
C ASP A 48 7.95 -2.23 6.73
N ILE A 49 6.86 -2.93 6.41
CA ILE A 49 5.98 -2.57 5.29
C ILE A 49 5.40 -1.18 5.50
N VAL A 50 4.88 -0.90 6.69
CA VAL A 50 4.26 0.39 7.00
C VAL A 50 5.29 1.52 6.93
N SER A 51 6.50 1.29 7.43
CA SER A 51 7.58 2.27 7.34
C SER A 51 7.88 2.64 5.89
N ASP A 52 7.98 1.64 5.01
CA ASP A 52 8.20 1.88 3.57
C ASP A 52 7.01 2.60 2.94
N GLN A 53 5.79 2.21 3.30
CA GLN A 53 4.58 2.85 2.78
C GLN A 53 4.50 4.32 3.19
N GLN A 54 4.88 4.65 4.42
CA GLN A 54 4.90 6.03 4.90
C GLN A 54 5.87 6.88 4.08
N ARG A 55 7.06 6.36 3.79
CA ARG A 55 8.05 7.07 2.95
C ARG A 55 7.53 7.26 1.53
N THR A 56 6.93 6.23 0.97
CA THR A 56 6.34 6.29 -0.36
C THR A 56 5.22 7.34 -0.42
N CYS A 57 4.35 7.35 0.59
CA CYS A 57 3.27 8.33 0.69
C CYS A 57 3.81 9.77 0.70
N GLN A 58 4.88 10.02 1.45
CA GLN A 58 5.48 11.35 1.50
C GLN A 58 6.00 11.76 0.12
N ARG A 59 6.66 10.87 -0.59
CA ARG A 59 7.18 11.16 -1.93
C ARG A 59 6.05 11.43 -2.93
N ILE A 60 4.98 10.65 -2.85
CA ILE A 60 3.81 10.86 -3.73
C ILE A 60 3.14 12.20 -3.43
N ALA A 61 2.93 12.51 -2.15
CA ALA A 61 2.34 13.78 -1.75
C ALA A 61 3.18 14.97 -2.23
N ASP A 62 4.49 14.88 -2.11
CA ASP A 62 5.40 15.91 -2.60
C ASP A 62 5.26 16.08 -4.12
N GLN A 63 5.12 15.00 -4.87
CA GLN A 63 4.94 15.06 -6.32
C GLN A 63 3.59 15.71 -6.68
N VAL A 64 2.52 15.38 -5.97
CA VAL A 64 1.21 16.02 -6.17
C VAL A 64 1.33 17.53 -5.97
N ASN A 65 2.00 17.96 -4.91
CA ASN A 65 2.22 19.38 -4.61
C ASN A 65 3.07 20.05 -5.70
N GLN A 66 4.11 19.38 -6.18
CA GLN A 66 4.95 19.92 -7.27
C GLN A 66 4.16 20.11 -8.55
N GLU A 67 3.19 19.26 -8.82
CA GLU A 67 2.33 19.39 -9.99
C GLU A 67 1.17 20.35 -9.79
N GLY A 68 1.12 21.03 -8.62
CA GLY A 68 0.10 22.02 -8.33
C GLY A 68 -1.24 21.45 -7.91
N GLY A 69 -1.28 20.15 -7.61
CA GLY A 69 -2.51 19.48 -7.19
C GLY A 69 -2.75 19.57 -5.69
N ILE A 70 -3.89 19.02 -5.30
CA ILE A 70 -4.27 18.92 -3.88
C ILE A 70 -4.17 17.46 -3.49
N VAL A 71 -3.46 17.18 -2.40
CA VAL A 71 -3.29 15.83 -1.86
C VAL A 71 -4.63 15.32 -1.33
N ASP A 72 -5.01 14.11 -1.76
CA ASP A 72 -6.20 13.41 -1.27
C ASP A 72 -5.74 12.14 -0.58
N MET A 73 -5.96 12.07 0.72
CA MET A 73 -5.54 10.92 1.54
C MET A 73 -6.58 9.81 1.63
N GLY A 74 -7.79 10.04 1.16
CA GLY A 74 -8.87 9.05 1.21
C GLY A 74 -9.22 8.63 2.63
N ASP A 75 -9.97 7.54 2.72
CA ASP A 75 -10.40 6.94 3.98
C ASP A 75 -10.15 5.43 3.95
N TYR A 76 -10.03 4.82 5.13
CA TYR A 76 -9.95 3.36 5.19
C TYR A 76 -11.28 2.73 4.77
N PRO A 77 -11.21 1.60 4.03
CA PRO A 77 -12.44 0.83 3.76
C PRO A 77 -13.11 0.41 5.06
N SER A 78 -14.44 0.56 5.10
CA SER A 78 -15.20 0.25 6.31
C SER A 78 -15.07 -1.22 6.75
N GLN A 79 -14.88 -2.13 5.79
CA GLN A 79 -14.71 -3.56 6.09
C GLN A 79 -13.46 -3.87 6.92
N PHE A 80 -12.47 -2.97 6.98
CA PHE A 80 -11.29 -3.20 7.80
C PHE A 80 -11.63 -3.26 9.29
N ALA A 81 -12.68 -2.57 9.72
CA ALA A 81 -13.10 -2.61 11.12
C ALA A 81 -13.49 -4.02 11.60
N GLU A 82 -13.94 -4.88 10.68
CA GLU A 82 -14.30 -6.25 11.01
C GLU A 82 -13.09 -7.09 11.44
N MET A 83 -11.90 -6.62 11.15
CA MET A 83 -10.65 -7.33 11.43
C MET A 83 -10.04 -6.98 12.78
N ASN A 84 -10.64 -6.04 13.54
CA ASN A 84 -10.05 -5.53 14.78
C ASN A 84 -9.83 -6.57 15.87
N PHE A 85 -10.62 -7.61 15.90
CA PHE A 85 -10.55 -8.62 16.95
C PHE A 85 -9.86 -9.93 16.52
N LEU A 86 -9.34 -9.97 15.32
CA LEU A 86 -8.70 -11.18 14.78
C LEU A 86 -7.20 -11.18 15.11
N SER A 87 -6.63 -12.36 15.27
CA SER A 87 -5.19 -12.47 15.49
C SER A 87 -4.43 -12.08 14.23
N LEU A 88 -3.21 -11.59 14.42
CA LEU A 88 -2.36 -11.21 13.31
C LEU A 88 -2.04 -12.42 12.41
N ASP A 89 -1.76 -13.57 13.00
CA ASP A 89 -1.46 -14.79 12.24
C ASP A 89 -2.62 -15.16 11.32
N PHE A 90 -3.85 -15.03 11.80
CA PHE A 90 -5.04 -15.26 10.99
C PHE A 90 -5.17 -14.22 9.86
N LEU A 91 -4.80 -12.98 10.15
CA LEU A 91 -4.95 -11.88 9.19
C LEU A 91 -3.89 -11.87 8.08
N LEU A 92 -2.76 -12.54 8.28
CA LEU A 92 -1.67 -12.50 7.29
C LEU A 92 -2.11 -12.92 5.89
N LYS A 93 -2.95 -13.93 5.79
CA LYS A 93 -3.49 -14.37 4.51
C LYS A 93 -4.31 -13.24 3.86
N ARG A 94 -5.12 -12.57 4.65
CA ARG A 94 -5.91 -11.44 4.18
C ARG A 94 -5.03 -10.27 3.75
N VAL A 95 -3.99 -9.99 4.53
CA VAL A 95 -3.02 -8.94 4.19
C VAL A 95 -2.37 -9.24 2.85
N ALA A 96 -1.96 -10.49 2.63
CA ALA A 96 -1.35 -10.89 1.35
C ALA A 96 -2.34 -10.76 0.19
N GLU A 97 -3.61 -11.13 0.39
CA GLU A 97 -4.65 -11.00 -0.64
C GLU A 97 -4.88 -9.54 -1.04
N TYR A 98 -4.99 -8.65 -0.05
CA TYR A 98 -5.13 -7.21 -0.32
C TYR A 98 -3.89 -6.65 -0.99
N GLN A 99 -2.71 -7.11 -0.57
CA GLN A 99 -1.46 -6.67 -1.18
C GLN A 99 -1.38 -7.06 -2.65
N GLN A 100 -1.84 -8.26 -3.00
CA GLN A 100 -1.89 -8.69 -4.41
C GLN A 100 -2.80 -7.78 -5.23
N ARG A 101 -3.97 -7.42 -4.71
CA ARG A 101 -4.88 -6.50 -5.37
C ARG A 101 -4.24 -5.13 -5.56
N ASP A 102 -3.53 -4.66 -4.53
CA ASP A 102 -2.84 -3.38 -4.59
C ASP A 102 -1.75 -3.38 -5.67
N VAL A 103 -0.97 -4.46 -5.74
CA VAL A 103 0.06 -4.62 -6.79
C VAL A 103 -0.59 -4.52 -8.18
N ASP A 104 -1.70 -5.21 -8.40
CA ASP A 104 -2.39 -5.20 -9.69
C ASP A 104 -2.91 -3.80 -10.02
N THR A 105 -3.46 -3.10 -9.04
CA THR A 105 -3.97 -1.74 -9.23
C THR A 105 -2.83 -0.77 -9.55
N ILE A 106 -1.70 -0.90 -8.85
CA ILE A 106 -0.52 -0.04 -9.08
C ILE A 106 0.01 -0.22 -10.50
N ARG A 107 0.00 -1.46 -11.03
CA ARG A 107 0.41 -1.69 -12.42
C ARG A 107 -0.41 -0.86 -13.40
N GLY A 108 -1.72 -0.80 -13.19
CA GLY A 108 -2.60 0.01 -14.00
C GLY A 108 -2.30 1.50 -13.88
N ILE A 109 -1.96 1.96 -12.69
CA ILE A 109 -1.59 3.37 -12.46
C ILE A 109 -0.29 3.71 -13.18
N VAL A 110 0.69 2.80 -13.17
CA VAL A 110 1.95 2.99 -13.92
C VAL A 110 1.65 3.26 -15.39
N GLU A 111 0.75 2.49 -15.98
CA GLU A 111 0.35 2.69 -17.39
C GLU A 111 -0.37 4.02 -17.59
N GLN A 112 -1.24 4.39 -16.68
CA GLN A 112 -1.95 5.67 -16.74
C GLN A 112 -0.99 6.88 -16.73
N LEU A 113 0.18 6.71 -16.12
CA LEU A 113 1.17 7.77 -15.99
C LEU A 113 2.19 7.81 -17.14
N SER A 114 1.95 7.09 -18.23
CA SER A 114 2.89 7.01 -19.36
C SER A 114 3.22 8.38 -19.97
N GLY A 115 2.33 9.36 -19.85
CA GLY A 115 2.56 10.73 -20.34
C GLY A 115 3.28 11.64 -19.35
N ASN A 116 3.59 11.17 -18.14
CA ASN A 116 4.27 11.94 -17.11
C ASN A 116 5.40 11.11 -16.54
N LEU A 117 6.59 11.27 -17.12
CA LEU A 117 7.74 10.41 -16.82
C LEU A 117 8.15 10.43 -15.35
N THR A 118 8.18 11.61 -14.73
CA THR A 118 8.57 11.76 -13.33
C THR A 118 7.60 11.00 -12.40
N ALA A 119 6.31 11.18 -12.61
CA ALA A 119 5.29 10.48 -11.83
C ALA A 119 5.32 8.97 -12.11
N GLN A 120 5.55 8.58 -13.36
CA GLN A 120 5.62 7.18 -13.74
C GLN A 120 6.79 6.46 -13.07
N VAL A 121 7.96 7.09 -13.00
CA VAL A 121 9.12 6.52 -12.31
C VAL A 121 8.80 6.27 -10.84
N LEU A 122 8.17 7.24 -10.19
CA LEU A 122 7.75 7.10 -8.79
C LEU A 122 6.77 5.93 -8.61
N ALA A 123 5.79 5.81 -9.52
CA ALA A 123 4.83 4.71 -9.48
C ALA A 123 5.50 3.35 -9.72
N LYS A 124 6.47 3.27 -10.62
CA LYS A 124 7.24 2.04 -10.85
C LYS A 124 8.06 1.63 -9.63
N GLU A 125 8.66 2.59 -8.93
CA GLU A 125 9.38 2.31 -7.69
C GLU A 125 8.42 1.79 -6.61
N SER A 126 7.25 2.39 -6.49
CA SER A 126 6.25 1.93 -5.53
C SER A 126 5.73 0.54 -5.89
N LEU A 127 5.60 0.22 -7.17
CA LEU A 127 5.23 -1.11 -7.62
C LEU A 127 6.27 -2.15 -7.19
N GLY A 128 7.55 -1.85 -7.41
CA GLY A 128 8.64 -2.74 -7.01
C GLY A 128 8.64 -3.00 -5.50
N ALA A 129 8.45 -1.96 -4.69
CA ALA A 129 8.35 -2.10 -3.24
C ALA A 129 7.14 -2.94 -2.84
N ALA A 130 5.98 -2.70 -3.47
CA ALA A 130 4.76 -3.45 -3.18
C ALA A 130 4.91 -4.94 -3.52
N GLN A 131 5.58 -5.25 -4.63
CA GLN A 131 5.87 -6.64 -5.02
C GLN A 131 6.81 -7.30 -4.01
N GLY A 132 7.82 -6.59 -3.53
CA GLY A 132 8.72 -7.10 -2.49
C GLY A 132 7.98 -7.39 -1.18
N HIS A 133 7.09 -6.50 -0.78
CA HIS A 133 6.26 -6.70 0.42
C HIS A 133 5.33 -7.91 0.27
N LEU A 134 4.74 -8.09 -0.92
CA LEU A 134 3.88 -9.24 -1.19
C LEU A 134 4.67 -10.53 -1.04
N LYS A 135 5.86 -10.59 -1.59
CA LYS A 135 6.73 -11.76 -1.47
C LYS A 135 7.04 -12.07 -0.01
N SER A 136 7.40 -11.06 0.77
CA SER A 136 7.67 -11.22 2.21
C SER A 136 6.45 -11.75 2.96
N LEU A 137 5.27 -11.25 2.63
CA LEU A 137 4.01 -11.69 3.25
C LEU A 137 3.70 -13.14 2.88
N GLU A 138 3.90 -13.52 1.64
CA GLU A 138 3.65 -14.90 1.18
C GLU A 138 4.60 -15.88 1.85
N GLU A 139 5.87 -15.53 1.96
CA GLU A 139 6.88 -16.36 2.64
C GLU A 139 6.53 -16.53 4.12
N LEU A 140 6.16 -15.44 4.78
CA LEU A 140 5.78 -15.46 6.18
C LEU A 140 4.52 -16.29 6.42
N THR A 141 3.52 -16.16 5.56
CA THR A 141 2.28 -16.93 5.64
C THR A 141 2.57 -18.43 5.51
N ALA A 142 3.44 -18.79 4.57
CA ALA A 142 3.85 -20.18 4.37
C ALA A 142 4.58 -20.74 5.60
N GLU A 143 5.47 -19.98 6.22
CA GLU A 143 6.17 -20.37 7.43
C GLU A 143 5.19 -20.64 8.59
N ILE A 144 4.25 -19.76 8.80
CA ILE A 144 3.27 -19.87 9.89
C ILE A 144 2.34 -21.06 9.67
N CYS A 145 1.89 -21.29 8.42
CA CYS A 145 1.05 -22.43 8.11
C CYS A 145 1.78 -23.76 8.27
N ASN A 146 3.10 -23.78 8.05
CA ASN A 146 3.89 -25.00 8.19
C ASN A 146 4.22 -25.33 9.65
N ASP A 147 4.24 -24.32 10.52
CA ASP A 147 4.56 -24.49 11.94
C ASP A 147 3.31 -24.84 12.78
N GLY A 148 2.16 -24.81 12.15
CA GLY A 148 0.90 -25.16 12.82
C GLY A 148 0.53 -26.63 12.71
#